data_cde42ef6858febbe1aef712fe34efc86
#
_entry.id   cde42ef6858febbe1aef712fe34efc86
#
_cell.length_a   1.000
_cell.length_b   1.000
_cell.length_c   1.000
_cell.angle_alpha   90.00
_cell.angle_beta   90.00
_cell.angle_gamma   90.00
#
_symmetry.space_group_name_H-M   'P 1'
#
loop_
_entity.id
_entity.type
_entity.pdbx_description
1 polymer ?
#
loop_
_entity_poly.entity_id
_entity_poly.type
_entity_poly.pdbx_seq_one_letter_code
_entity_poly.pdbx_strand_id
1 'polypeptide(L)'
;YSYRHCGRFIILSAVHNDLDMNPLNMENTVSVSEVNAAIKACIDAPIFKGLEVFGEVSGFKFSGPHAYFTLKDKNSQLSCVCFYAAKTYNPKDGESVIISGELDYYLKGGRLSLKANSIQPVGQGLLFLEFERLKAMLQKEGLFDVEHKKAIPAYPRNVLVVTSKTGAVIR
;
A
#
# COMPACT_ATOMS: atom_id res chain seq x y z
N TYR A 1 0.70 -26.45 -4.21
CA TYR A 1 1.84 -26.20 -5.08
C TYR A 1 3.06 -25.93 -4.22
N SER A 2 4.00 -26.85 -4.29
CA SER A 2 5.17 -26.99 -3.45
C SER A 2 6.27 -26.00 -3.85
N TYR A 3 6.52 -24.99 -3.04
CA TYR A 3 7.75 -24.20 -3.08
C TYR A 3 8.78 -24.83 -2.13
N ARG A 4 9.35 -25.95 -2.54
CA ARG A 4 10.58 -26.46 -1.93
C ARG A 4 11.67 -26.47 -3.01
N HIS A 5 12.80 -25.88 -2.67
CA HIS A 5 14.05 -25.74 -3.44
C HIS A 5 14.14 -24.47 -4.30
N CYS A 6 14.21 -23.31 -3.64
CA CYS A 6 15.11 -22.28 -4.14
C CYS A 6 16.45 -22.52 -3.46
N GLY A 7 17.29 -23.29 -4.15
CA GLY A 7 18.52 -23.82 -3.63
C GLY A 7 19.53 -22.73 -3.31
N ARG A 8 20.16 -22.88 -2.17
CA ARG A 8 21.33 -22.16 -1.65
C ARG A 8 22.50 -22.04 -2.65
N PHE A 9 22.38 -22.64 -3.84
CA PHE A 9 23.47 -22.80 -4.82
C PHE A 9 23.53 -21.74 -5.93
N ILE A 10 22.46 -20.97 -6.18
CA ILE A 10 22.45 -20.03 -7.33
C ILE A 10 22.96 -18.65 -6.96
N ILE A 11 22.99 -18.29 -5.67
CA ILE A 11 23.45 -16.96 -5.23
C ILE A 11 24.99 -16.86 -5.16
N LEU A 12 25.69 -17.99 -5.03
CA LEU A 12 27.14 -18.02 -4.86
C LEU A 12 27.97 -17.97 -6.15
N SER A 13 27.38 -18.19 -7.33
CA SER A 13 28.16 -18.25 -8.58
C SER A 13 28.24 -16.94 -9.37
N ALA A 14 27.49 -15.90 -8.98
CA ALA A 14 27.42 -14.65 -9.75
C ALA A 14 28.25 -13.48 -9.16
N VAL A 15 28.88 -13.64 -8.00
CA VAL A 15 29.59 -12.53 -7.29
C VAL A 15 31.03 -12.93 -6.94
N HIS A 16 31.66 -13.78 -7.72
CA HIS A 16 33.04 -14.20 -7.46
C HIS A 16 34.02 -13.51 -8.41
N ASN A 17 34.13 -12.19 -8.35
CA ASN A 17 35.29 -11.47 -8.84
C ASN A 17 35.52 -10.20 -8.02
N ASP A 18 36.74 -10.14 -7.43
CA ASP A 18 37.42 -8.99 -6.86
C ASP A 18 36.89 -8.41 -5.55
N LEU A 19 37.17 -9.08 -4.44
CA LEU A 19 37.35 -8.37 -3.15
C LEU A 19 38.45 -9.06 -2.35
N ASP A 20 39.45 -8.26 -1.93
CA ASP A 20 40.56 -8.62 -1.07
C ASP A 20 40.10 -9.35 0.20
N MET A 21 40.59 -10.55 0.39
CA MET A 21 40.27 -11.46 1.48
C MET A 21 41.03 -11.08 2.74
N ASN A 22 40.34 -10.60 3.75
CA ASN A 22 40.84 -10.48 5.12
C ASN A 22 40.75 -11.85 5.82
N PRO A 23 41.83 -12.34 6.50
CA PRO A 23 41.94 -13.73 6.97
C PRO A 23 41.31 -13.97 8.34
N LEU A 24 40.03 -13.70 8.48
CA LEU A 24 39.27 -14.21 9.62
C LEU A 24 38.36 -15.34 9.07
N ASN A 25 38.58 -16.52 9.63
CA ASN A 25 37.92 -17.78 9.30
C ASN A 25 36.39 -17.61 9.21
N MET A 26 35.86 -17.32 8.01
CA MET A 26 34.46 -16.90 7.79
C MET A 26 33.77 -17.76 6.70
N GLU A 27 33.95 -19.07 6.73
CA GLU A 27 33.38 -19.99 5.72
C GLU A 27 31.84 -19.91 5.57
N ASN A 28 31.15 -19.17 6.44
CA ASN A 28 29.67 -19.03 6.38
C ASN A 28 29.16 -17.61 6.63
N THR A 29 30.00 -16.58 6.60
CA THR A 29 29.55 -15.20 6.80
C THR A 29 29.47 -14.46 5.47
N VAL A 30 28.44 -13.64 5.33
CA VAL A 30 28.22 -12.80 4.16
C VAL A 30 28.31 -11.34 4.57
N SER A 31 28.85 -10.49 3.70
CA SER A 31 28.92 -9.06 3.95
C SER A 31 27.52 -8.38 3.83
N VAL A 32 27.38 -7.20 4.44
CA VAL A 32 26.16 -6.39 4.29
C VAL A 32 25.86 -6.07 2.83
N SER A 33 26.91 -5.84 2.04
CA SER A 33 26.78 -5.56 0.60
C SER A 33 26.24 -6.75 -0.16
N GLU A 34 26.68 -7.97 0.15
CA GLU A 34 26.18 -9.20 -0.48
C GLU A 34 24.72 -9.46 -0.14
N VAL A 35 24.32 -9.26 1.12
CA VAL A 35 22.91 -9.36 1.53
C VAL A 35 22.06 -8.35 0.77
N ASN A 36 22.47 -7.08 0.72
CA ASN A 36 21.74 -6.05 0.00
C ASN A 36 21.67 -6.32 -1.50
N ALA A 37 22.75 -6.83 -2.10
CA ALA A 37 22.75 -7.22 -3.52
C ALA A 37 21.78 -8.38 -3.79
N ALA A 38 21.74 -9.38 -2.92
CA ALA A 38 20.80 -10.49 -3.02
C ALA A 38 19.32 -10.02 -2.92
N ILE A 39 19.03 -9.14 -1.95
CA ILE A 39 17.69 -8.53 -1.82
C ILE A 39 17.33 -7.75 -3.09
N LYS A 40 18.24 -6.91 -3.58
CA LYS A 40 18.04 -6.16 -4.82
C LYS A 40 17.73 -7.06 -5.99
N ALA A 41 18.48 -8.13 -6.17
CA ALA A 41 18.26 -9.11 -7.24
C ALA A 41 16.86 -9.77 -7.15
N CYS A 42 16.38 -10.05 -5.95
CA CYS A 42 15.01 -10.54 -5.76
C CYS A 42 13.95 -9.50 -6.14
N ILE A 43 14.17 -8.22 -5.73
CA ILE A 43 13.22 -7.13 -6.00
C ILE A 43 13.21 -6.74 -7.49
N ASP A 44 14.31 -6.89 -8.20
CA ASP A 44 14.39 -6.60 -9.64
C ASP A 44 13.64 -7.62 -10.52
N ALA A 45 13.08 -8.68 -9.91
CA ALA A 45 12.29 -9.68 -10.62
C ALA A 45 11.06 -9.05 -11.31
N PRO A 46 10.65 -9.56 -12.49
CA PRO A 46 9.54 -9.00 -13.27
C PRO A 46 8.20 -8.89 -12.51
N ILE A 47 7.99 -9.74 -11.51
CA ILE A 47 6.78 -9.75 -10.68
C ILE A 47 6.57 -8.43 -9.89
N PHE A 48 7.63 -7.68 -9.64
CA PHE A 48 7.58 -6.42 -8.89
C PHE A 48 7.61 -5.19 -9.80
N LYS A 49 7.48 -5.38 -11.12
CA LYS A 49 7.39 -4.31 -12.11
C LYS A 49 5.96 -4.14 -12.59
N GLY A 50 5.53 -2.89 -12.81
CA GLY A 50 4.19 -2.59 -13.29
C GLY A 50 3.08 -2.94 -12.29
N LEU A 51 3.36 -2.83 -11.01
CA LEU A 51 2.38 -3.07 -9.96
C LEU A 51 1.34 -1.95 -9.92
N GLU A 52 0.10 -2.31 -9.67
CA GLU A 52 -0.95 -1.38 -9.25
C GLU A 52 -1.26 -1.61 -7.77
N VAL A 53 -0.98 -0.60 -6.96
CA VAL A 53 -1.11 -0.68 -5.51
C VAL A 53 -2.15 0.33 -5.04
N PHE A 54 -3.18 -0.17 -4.37
CA PHE A 54 -4.22 0.66 -3.75
C PHE A 54 -3.88 0.94 -2.29
N GLY A 55 -4.16 2.16 -1.83
CA GLY A 55 -4.03 2.52 -0.42
C GLY A 55 -4.35 3.99 -0.14
N GLU A 56 -4.26 4.36 1.12
CA GLU A 56 -4.43 5.72 1.63
C GLU A 56 -3.07 6.41 1.74
N VAL A 57 -2.98 7.64 1.27
CA VAL A 57 -1.77 8.47 1.34
C VAL A 57 -1.58 9.06 2.72
N SER A 58 -0.35 9.06 3.20
CA SER A 58 0.02 9.67 4.47
C SER A 58 1.42 10.29 4.40
N GLY A 59 1.55 11.49 4.94
CA GLY A 59 2.83 12.20 5.03
C GLY A 59 3.37 12.63 3.67
N PHE A 60 2.49 13.08 2.75
CA PHE A 60 2.89 13.56 1.44
C PHE A 60 3.72 14.84 1.55
N LYS A 61 4.95 14.81 1.04
CA LYS A 61 5.86 15.96 1.07
C LYS A 61 6.76 15.99 -0.14
N PHE A 62 7.06 17.20 -0.59
CA PHE A 62 8.08 17.44 -1.60
C PHE A 62 9.48 17.52 -0.98
N SER A 63 10.46 17.00 -1.71
CA SER A 63 11.89 17.21 -1.46
C SER A 63 12.57 17.43 -2.80
N GLY A 64 12.82 18.70 -3.11
CA GLY A 64 13.23 19.13 -4.46
C GLY A 64 12.15 18.78 -5.49
N PRO A 65 12.51 18.20 -6.65
CA PRO A 65 11.56 17.82 -7.69
C PRO A 65 10.79 16.52 -7.40
N HIS A 66 11.07 15.85 -6.28
CA HIS A 66 10.53 14.54 -5.93
C HIS A 66 9.52 14.66 -4.79
N ALA A 67 8.55 13.76 -4.77
CA ALA A 67 7.64 13.61 -3.65
C ALA A 67 7.90 12.29 -2.92
N TYR A 68 7.78 12.33 -1.61
CA TYR A 68 7.89 11.18 -0.70
C TYR A 68 6.64 11.11 0.15
N PHE A 69 6.10 9.92 0.29
CA PHE A 69 4.91 9.66 1.10
C PHE A 69 4.86 8.17 1.49
N THR A 70 3.89 7.82 2.30
CA THR A 70 3.60 6.45 2.68
C THR A 70 2.23 6.08 2.17
N LEU A 71 2.10 4.93 1.53
CA LEU A 71 0.83 4.31 1.19
C LEU A 71 0.47 3.32 2.29
N LYS A 72 -0.75 3.39 2.80
CA LYS A 72 -1.22 2.55 3.91
C LYS A 72 -2.49 1.81 3.55
N ASP A 73 -2.65 0.63 4.13
CA ASP A 73 -3.92 -0.04 4.26
C ASP A 73 -4.21 -0.34 5.75
N LYS A 74 -5.19 -1.22 6.04
CA LYS A 74 -5.56 -1.57 7.42
C LYS A 74 -4.46 -2.27 8.20
N ASN A 75 -3.52 -2.95 7.53
CA ASN A 75 -2.57 -3.87 8.15
C ASN A 75 -1.12 -3.54 7.85
N SER A 76 -0.86 -2.75 6.81
CA SER A 76 0.49 -2.55 6.27
C SER A 76 0.71 -1.13 5.77
N GLN A 77 1.98 -0.80 5.62
CA GLN A 77 2.41 0.46 5.02
C GLN A 77 3.60 0.24 4.10
N LEU A 78 3.68 1.04 3.05
CA LEU A 78 4.75 0.99 2.06
C LEU A 78 5.23 2.40 1.76
N SER A 79 6.55 2.62 1.88
CA SER A 79 7.16 3.89 1.48
C SER A 79 7.09 4.08 -0.02
N CYS A 80 6.71 5.27 -0.47
CA CYS A 80 6.59 5.61 -1.87
C CYS A 80 7.47 6.80 -2.23
N VAL A 81 8.02 6.78 -3.44
CA VAL A 81 8.74 7.89 -4.04
C VAL A 81 8.21 8.15 -5.44
N CYS A 82 7.89 9.42 -5.73
CA CYS A 82 7.53 9.86 -7.06
C CYS A 82 8.59 10.82 -7.57
N PHE A 83 9.32 10.43 -8.62
CA PHE A 83 10.31 11.28 -9.26
C PHE A 83 9.62 12.26 -10.18
N TYR A 84 10.05 13.53 -10.14
CA TYR A 84 9.45 14.63 -10.93
C TYR A 84 7.94 14.80 -10.69
N ALA A 85 7.54 14.75 -9.42
CA ALA A 85 6.14 14.76 -8.98
C ALA A 85 5.32 15.98 -9.45
N ALA A 86 5.95 17.05 -9.87
CA ALA A 86 5.26 18.21 -10.45
C ALA A 86 4.46 17.90 -11.74
N LYS A 87 4.73 16.76 -12.37
CA LYS A 87 4.04 16.29 -13.59
C LYS A 87 2.95 15.25 -13.31
N THR A 88 2.80 14.84 -12.06
CA THR A 88 1.84 13.82 -11.63
C THR A 88 0.77 14.43 -10.73
N TYR A 89 -0.32 13.68 -10.53
CA TYR A 89 -1.31 14.04 -9.52
C TYR A 89 -0.68 14.09 -8.12
N ASN A 90 -0.96 15.15 -7.36
CA ASN A 90 -0.46 15.36 -6.01
C ASN A 90 -1.57 15.09 -5.01
N PRO A 91 -1.61 13.91 -4.40
CA PRO A 91 -2.65 13.55 -3.46
C PRO A 91 -2.50 14.29 -2.13
N LYS A 92 -3.60 14.43 -1.41
CA LYS A 92 -3.62 14.92 -0.04
C LYS A 92 -3.51 13.75 0.95
N ASP A 93 -3.05 14.04 2.15
CA ASP A 93 -3.06 13.06 3.25
C ASP A 93 -4.50 12.60 3.54
N GLY A 94 -4.67 11.30 3.70
CA GLY A 94 -5.98 10.68 3.88
C GLY A 94 -6.71 10.35 2.57
N GLU A 95 -6.15 10.68 1.44
CA GLU A 95 -6.76 10.39 0.14
C GLU A 95 -6.43 8.96 -0.32
N SER A 96 -7.45 8.25 -0.80
CA SER A 96 -7.27 6.94 -1.39
C SER A 96 -6.84 7.05 -2.84
N VAL A 97 -5.78 6.35 -3.20
CA VAL A 97 -5.18 6.38 -4.54
C VAL A 97 -4.84 4.98 -5.03
N ILE A 98 -4.74 4.85 -6.35
CA ILE A 98 -4.09 3.74 -7.03
C ILE A 98 -2.76 4.25 -7.59
N ILE A 99 -1.68 3.58 -7.24
CA ILE A 99 -0.34 3.90 -7.72
C ILE A 99 0.11 2.80 -8.66
N SER A 100 0.40 3.17 -9.90
CA SER A 100 1.11 2.30 -10.84
C SER A 100 2.61 2.56 -10.74
N GLY A 101 3.39 1.52 -10.51
CA GLY A 101 4.81 1.66 -10.28
C GLY A 101 5.57 0.34 -10.19
N GLU A 102 6.78 0.42 -9.69
CA GLU A 102 7.67 -0.71 -9.48
C GLU A 102 8.31 -0.65 -8.09
N LEU A 103 8.60 -1.79 -7.49
CA LEU A 103 9.40 -1.81 -6.27
C LEU A 103 10.86 -1.49 -6.61
N ASP A 104 11.48 -0.68 -5.78
CA ASP A 104 12.88 -0.35 -5.84
C ASP A 104 13.55 -0.50 -4.48
N TYR A 105 14.76 -1.05 -4.50
CA TYR A 105 15.56 -1.22 -3.30
C TYR A 105 16.83 -0.39 -3.39
N TYR A 106 16.91 0.62 -2.52
CA TYR A 106 18.06 1.51 -2.45
C TYR A 106 19.20 0.84 -1.67
N LEU A 107 20.19 0.32 -2.40
CA LEU A 107 21.31 -0.49 -1.87
C LEU A 107 22.06 0.19 -0.74
N LYS A 108 22.45 1.48 -0.89
CA LYS A 108 23.27 2.19 0.11
C LYS A 108 22.54 2.40 1.44
N GLY A 109 21.22 2.47 1.41
CA GLY A 109 20.41 2.74 2.61
C GLY A 109 19.60 1.54 3.08
N GLY A 110 19.60 0.42 2.35
CA GLY A 110 18.82 -0.77 2.67
C GLY A 110 17.31 -0.49 2.73
N ARG A 111 16.79 0.37 1.85
CA ARG A 111 15.39 0.80 1.90
C ARG A 111 14.61 0.31 0.70
N LEU A 112 13.49 -0.36 0.99
CA LEU A 112 12.49 -0.72 0.01
C LEU A 112 11.50 0.43 -0.17
N SER A 113 11.15 0.76 -1.40
CA SER A 113 10.14 1.75 -1.74
C SER A 113 9.40 1.39 -3.03
N LEU A 114 8.16 1.85 -3.16
CA LEU A 114 7.42 1.84 -4.40
C LEU A 114 7.77 3.12 -5.18
N LYS A 115 8.41 2.95 -6.32
CA LYS A 115 8.67 4.04 -7.26
C LYS A 115 7.42 4.24 -8.10
N ALA A 116 6.71 5.33 -7.80
CA ALA A 116 5.46 5.67 -8.47
C ALA A 116 5.73 6.26 -9.86
N ASN A 117 5.16 5.65 -10.89
CA ASN A 117 5.16 6.15 -12.26
C ASN A 117 3.91 7.01 -12.52
N SER A 118 2.76 6.59 -11.98
CA SER A 118 1.53 7.38 -12.00
C SER A 118 0.76 7.22 -10.70
N ILE A 119 0.02 8.26 -10.34
CA ILE A 119 -0.86 8.29 -9.17
C ILE A 119 -2.23 8.70 -9.67
N GLN A 120 -3.25 7.92 -9.34
CA GLN A 120 -4.63 8.18 -9.73
C GLN A 120 -5.50 8.23 -8.47
N PRO A 121 -6.26 9.31 -8.26
CA PRO A 121 -7.20 9.36 -7.14
C PRO A 121 -8.24 8.27 -7.35
N VAL A 122 -8.54 7.53 -6.28
CA VAL A 122 -9.70 6.66 -6.25
C VAL A 122 -10.90 7.56 -6.09
N GLY A 123 -11.49 7.93 -7.23
CA GLY A 123 -12.64 8.81 -7.26
C GLY A 123 -13.85 8.17 -6.55
N GLN A 124 -14.85 9.02 -6.26
CA GLN A 124 -16.14 8.64 -5.65
C GLN A 124 -16.83 7.43 -6.32
N GLY A 125 -16.42 7.07 -7.55
CA GLY A 125 -16.95 5.94 -8.29
C GLY A 125 -16.67 4.58 -7.66
N LEU A 126 -15.48 4.32 -7.11
CA LEU A 126 -15.21 3.02 -6.47
C LEU A 126 -15.92 2.88 -5.12
N LEU A 127 -15.95 3.94 -4.32
CA LEU A 127 -16.73 3.99 -3.08
C LEU A 127 -18.25 3.88 -3.39
N PHE A 128 -18.70 4.49 -4.47
CA PHE A 128 -20.09 4.38 -4.93
C PHE A 128 -20.42 2.95 -5.38
N LEU A 129 -19.54 2.29 -6.13
CA LEU A 129 -19.72 0.89 -6.53
C LEU A 129 -19.73 -0.06 -5.33
N GLU A 130 -18.84 0.14 -4.36
CA GLU A 130 -18.81 -0.64 -3.12
C GLU A 130 -20.10 -0.41 -2.29
N PHE A 131 -20.56 0.85 -2.20
CA PHE A 131 -21.83 1.19 -1.57
C PHE A 131 -23.02 0.52 -2.27
N GLU A 132 -23.12 0.59 -3.60
CA GLU A 132 -24.19 -0.04 -4.37
C GLU A 132 -24.15 -1.57 -4.25
N ARG A 133 -22.95 -2.17 -4.22
CA ARG A 133 -22.77 -3.60 -3.98
C ARG A 133 -23.26 -4.01 -2.60
N LEU A 134 -22.88 -3.27 -1.57
CA LEU A 134 -23.32 -3.51 -0.19
C LEU A 134 -24.83 -3.34 -0.06
N LYS A 135 -25.39 -2.29 -0.65
CA LYS A 135 -26.82 -2.02 -0.68
C LYS A 135 -27.58 -3.16 -1.35
N ALA A 136 -27.13 -3.63 -2.52
CA ALA A 136 -27.74 -4.75 -3.22
C ALA A 136 -27.69 -6.06 -2.40
N MET A 137 -26.58 -6.30 -1.68
CA MET A 137 -26.44 -7.45 -0.81
C MET A 137 -27.45 -7.39 0.36
N LEU A 138 -27.53 -6.26 1.06
CA LEU A 138 -28.48 -6.05 2.16
C LEU A 138 -29.94 -6.10 1.70
N GLN A 139 -30.21 -5.64 0.47
CA GLN A 139 -31.56 -5.74 -0.13
C GLN A 139 -31.91 -7.19 -0.44
N LYS A 140 -30.96 -7.99 -0.92
CA LYS A 140 -31.14 -9.43 -1.15
C LYS A 140 -31.39 -10.21 0.14
N GLU A 141 -30.80 -9.76 1.24
CA GLU A 141 -31.03 -10.28 2.58
C GLU A 141 -32.38 -9.85 3.19
N GLY A 142 -33.17 -9.03 2.48
CA GLY A 142 -34.49 -8.56 2.90
C GLY A 142 -34.46 -7.47 3.98
N LEU A 143 -33.30 -6.92 4.34
CA LEU A 143 -33.17 -5.94 5.44
C LEU A 143 -33.90 -4.61 5.18
N PHE A 144 -34.23 -4.32 3.91
CA PHE A 144 -35.00 -3.12 3.53
C PHE A 144 -36.49 -3.38 3.35
N ASP A 145 -36.96 -4.62 3.53
CA ASP A 145 -38.34 -4.98 3.33
C ASP A 145 -39.25 -4.30 4.34
N VAL A 146 -40.50 -4.06 3.91
CA VAL A 146 -41.49 -3.33 4.71
C VAL A 146 -41.79 -4.05 6.02
N GLU A 147 -41.67 -5.38 6.05
CA GLU A 147 -41.89 -6.22 7.23
C GLU A 147 -40.92 -5.93 8.38
N HIS A 148 -39.71 -5.47 8.05
CA HIS A 148 -38.71 -5.07 9.04
C HIS A 148 -38.85 -3.62 9.51
N LYS A 149 -39.70 -2.81 8.85
CA LYS A 149 -39.90 -1.42 9.20
C LYS A 149 -40.98 -1.27 10.26
N LYS A 150 -40.60 -0.68 11.39
CA LYS A 150 -41.56 -0.32 12.45
C LYS A 150 -42.18 1.02 12.14
N ALA A 151 -43.51 1.15 12.37
CA ALA A 151 -44.19 2.43 12.27
C ALA A 151 -43.58 3.45 13.28
N ILE A 152 -43.36 4.67 12.83
CA ILE A 152 -42.89 5.76 13.70
C ILE A 152 -44.06 6.16 14.62
N PRO A 153 -43.86 6.15 15.96
CA PRO A 153 -44.93 6.56 16.88
C PRO A 153 -45.27 8.05 16.70
N ALA A 154 -46.55 8.37 16.69
CA ALA A 154 -47.04 9.77 16.55
C ALA A 154 -46.53 10.67 17.69
N TYR A 155 -46.36 10.15 18.91
CA TYR A 155 -45.89 10.86 20.11
C TYR A 155 -44.76 10.06 20.77
N PRO A 156 -43.47 10.20 20.32
CA PRO A 156 -42.36 9.50 20.95
C PRO A 156 -42.08 10.07 22.33
N ARG A 157 -42.00 9.21 23.35
CA ARG A 157 -41.63 9.59 24.71
C ARG A 157 -40.13 9.68 24.90
N ASN A 158 -39.37 8.90 24.17
CA ASN A 158 -37.91 8.86 24.24
C ASN A 158 -37.34 8.97 22.80
N VAL A 159 -36.39 9.88 22.64
CA VAL A 159 -35.66 10.07 21.36
C VAL A 159 -34.17 9.87 21.63
N LEU A 160 -33.55 8.92 20.95
CA LEU A 160 -32.10 8.72 20.98
C LEU A 160 -31.50 9.28 19.69
N VAL A 161 -30.55 10.19 19.85
CA VAL A 161 -29.79 10.73 18.71
C VAL A 161 -28.42 10.05 18.67
N VAL A 162 -28.18 9.29 17.59
CA VAL A 162 -26.88 8.64 17.34
C VAL A 162 -26.17 9.43 16.24
N THR A 163 -25.07 10.07 16.59
CA THR A 163 -24.31 10.91 15.66
C THR A 163 -22.83 10.93 16.01
N SER A 164 -21.97 11.40 15.09
CA SER A 164 -20.55 11.61 15.35
C SER A 164 -20.33 12.86 16.22
N LYS A 165 -19.23 12.90 16.99
CA LYS A 165 -18.87 14.06 17.84
C LYS A 165 -18.72 15.37 17.06
N THR A 166 -18.49 15.31 15.75
CA THR A 166 -18.29 16.47 14.86
C THR A 166 -19.46 16.67 13.89
N GLY A 167 -20.54 15.91 14.05
CA GLY A 167 -21.71 16.00 13.17
C GLY A 167 -22.48 17.31 13.33
N ALA A 168 -22.99 17.85 12.21
CA ALA A 168 -23.76 19.10 12.19
C ALA A 168 -25.05 19.07 13.03
N VAL A 169 -25.46 17.90 13.50
CA VAL A 169 -26.69 17.68 14.30
C VAL A 169 -26.51 18.09 15.77
N ILE A 170 -25.29 18.34 16.24
CA ILE A 170 -24.98 18.71 17.63
C ILE A 170 -24.82 20.25 17.80
N ARG A 171 -24.87 21.01 16.70
CA ARG A 171 -24.75 22.47 16.72
C ARG A 171 -26.11 23.16 16.80
#